data_5891d3e86c968396d96135a44bb40888
#
_entry.id   5891d3e86c968396d96135a44bb40888
#
_cell.length_a   1.000
_cell.length_b   1.000
_cell.length_c   1.000
_cell.angle_alpha   90.00
_cell.angle_beta   90.00
_cell.angle_gamma   90.00
#
_symmetry.space_group_name_H-M   'P 1'
#
loop_
_entity.id
_entity.type
_entity.pdbx_description
1 polymer ?
#
loop_
_entity_poly.entity_id
_entity_poly.type
_entity_poly.pdbx_seq_one_letter_code
_entity_poly.pdbx_strand_id
1 'polypeptide(L)'
;MSRAKQQTEYQFKINVYNSISSLDKELYNDIVDPENPFLEYEFLEALEKSDCVGPYTTWNPRYIVLTDNDKIIGAITSYIKLDSYGEYIFDWEWARAFESSGLSYYPKLVVAIPFTPATGTRILVHSDYSFQECAQTMVKRLIQLSVEEKCSSVHFLYLTENEHIFLEKYGFLSRKTHQYHWKNRNYNSFDDFLCDMRSGRKKQIRKERKSLVEVGLHIQTFEKDEIKEEHMDAIWEFYSDTHSRKWGSAYLNREFFDLMYQNFRHRLVFVMANDGNNWVG
;
A
#
# COMPACT_ATOMS: atom_id res chain seq x y z
N MET A 1 9.27 43.04 24.43
CA MET A 1 9.98 42.89 23.16
C MET A 1 9.47 41.64 22.47
N SER A 2 8.56 41.78 21.58
CA SER A 2 7.96 40.67 20.81
C SER A 2 8.97 40.21 19.75
N ARG A 3 9.44 38.98 19.83
CA ARG A 3 10.19 38.34 18.72
C ARG A 3 9.20 38.15 17.58
N ALA A 4 9.29 38.94 16.55
CA ALA A 4 8.65 38.70 15.26
C ALA A 4 9.14 37.31 14.80
N LYS A 5 8.23 36.35 14.66
CA LYS A 5 8.48 35.10 13.91
C LYS A 5 8.80 35.56 12.47
N GLN A 6 10.03 35.39 12.04
CA GLN A 6 10.37 35.45 10.62
C GLN A 6 9.44 34.44 9.91
N GLN A 7 8.50 34.91 9.14
CA GLN A 7 7.81 34.09 8.16
C GLN A 7 8.87 33.67 7.15
N THR A 8 9.26 32.44 7.20
CA THR A 8 10.08 31.82 6.16
C THR A 8 9.18 31.77 4.91
N GLU A 9 9.52 32.56 3.90
CA GLU A 9 8.80 32.57 2.62
C GLU A 9 9.18 31.28 1.90
N TYR A 10 8.33 30.25 1.97
CA TYR A 10 8.53 28.98 1.28
C TYR A 10 8.31 29.15 -0.22
N GLN A 11 9.24 28.68 -1.02
CA GLN A 11 9.10 28.69 -2.49
C GLN A 11 8.62 27.33 -2.98
N PHE A 12 7.35 27.02 -2.70
CA PHE A 12 6.74 25.77 -3.08
C PHE A 12 6.64 25.62 -4.60
N LYS A 13 7.16 24.52 -5.12
CA LYS A 13 6.98 24.09 -6.49
C LYS A 13 6.31 22.73 -6.49
N ILE A 14 5.29 22.56 -7.34
CA ILE A 14 4.56 21.30 -7.44
C ILE A 14 4.66 20.73 -8.85
N ASN A 15 5.05 19.47 -8.95
CA ASN A 15 5.19 18.76 -10.20
C ASN A 15 4.42 17.45 -10.17
N VAL A 16 4.13 16.90 -11.36
CA VAL A 16 3.52 15.58 -11.54
C VAL A 16 4.49 14.73 -12.36
N TYR A 17 4.82 13.56 -11.85
CA TYR A 17 5.69 12.58 -12.52
C TYR A 17 4.91 11.32 -12.85
N ASN A 18 5.29 10.64 -13.92
CA ASN A 18 4.62 9.44 -14.40
C ASN A 18 5.34 8.14 -13.99
N SER A 19 6.46 8.27 -13.30
CA SER A 19 7.24 7.15 -12.78
C SER A 19 7.99 7.58 -11.53
N ILE A 20 8.14 6.67 -10.57
CA ILE A 20 8.94 6.86 -9.36
C ILE A 20 10.43 7.06 -9.72
N SER A 21 10.91 6.43 -10.79
CA SER A 21 12.29 6.56 -11.26
C SER A 21 12.69 7.97 -11.71
N SER A 22 11.72 8.88 -11.85
CA SER A 22 11.97 10.30 -12.12
C SER A 22 12.29 11.10 -10.85
N LEU A 23 12.22 10.49 -9.68
CA LEU A 23 12.47 11.11 -8.38
C LEU A 23 13.81 10.65 -7.81
N ASP A 24 14.45 11.52 -7.03
CA ASP A 24 15.59 11.12 -6.22
C ASP A 24 15.12 10.22 -5.08
N LYS A 25 15.71 9.03 -4.98
CA LYS A 25 15.34 7.98 -4.05
C LYS A 25 15.51 8.39 -2.59
N GLU A 26 16.63 9.03 -2.27
CA GLU A 26 16.96 9.40 -0.89
C GLU A 26 16.04 10.53 -0.42
N LEU A 27 15.85 11.55 -1.27
CA LEU A 27 14.94 12.66 -0.97
C LEU A 27 13.48 12.20 -0.86
N TYR A 28 13.06 11.21 -1.65
CA TYR A 28 11.71 10.67 -1.56
C TYR A 28 11.53 9.84 -0.29
N ASN A 29 12.47 8.96 0.04
CA ASN A 29 12.38 8.12 1.24
C ASN A 29 12.47 8.93 2.54
N ASP A 30 13.08 10.13 2.53
CA ASP A 30 13.15 11.03 3.69
C ASP A 30 11.75 11.49 4.20
N ILE A 31 10.75 11.49 3.32
CA ILE A 31 9.36 11.85 3.68
C ILE A 31 8.44 10.65 3.92
N VAL A 32 8.93 9.43 3.71
CA VAL A 32 8.13 8.21 3.93
C VAL A 32 8.17 7.81 5.39
N ASP A 33 6.99 7.52 5.95
CA ASP A 33 6.88 6.95 7.29
C ASP A 33 7.51 5.55 7.31
N PRO A 34 8.52 5.30 8.17
CA PRO A 34 9.18 3.99 8.27
C PRO A 34 8.24 2.84 8.62
N GLU A 35 7.07 3.12 9.19
CA GLU A 35 6.03 2.13 9.47
C GLU A 35 5.11 1.86 8.28
N ASN A 36 5.30 2.57 7.15
CA ASN A 36 4.53 2.37 5.92
C ASN A 36 5.43 1.95 4.75
N PRO A 37 5.97 0.72 4.77
CA PRO A 37 6.96 0.25 3.79
C PRO A 37 6.43 0.22 2.36
N PHE A 38 5.12 0.17 2.17
CA PHE A 38 4.48 0.12 0.85
C PHE A 38 4.54 1.44 0.07
N LEU A 39 5.00 2.53 0.69
CA LEU A 39 5.30 3.79 0.02
C LEU A 39 6.80 4.06 -0.12
N GLU A 40 7.67 3.16 0.35
CA GLU A 40 9.11 3.28 0.10
C GLU A 40 9.39 3.19 -1.41
N TYR A 41 10.38 3.96 -1.84
CA TYR A 41 10.78 4.05 -3.25
C TYR A 41 10.99 2.69 -3.88
N GLU A 42 11.67 1.79 -3.19
CA GLU A 42 12.02 0.44 -3.66
C GLU A 42 10.79 -0.43 -3.93
N PHE A 43 9.75 -0.31 -3.10
CA PHE A 43 8.50 -1.04 -3.31
C PHE A 43 7.76 -0.53 -4.56
N LEU A 44 7.65 0.80 -4.69
CA LEU A 44 6.99 1.42 -5.85
C LEU A 44 7.79 1.17 -7.13
N GLU A 45 9.11 1.23 -7.06
CA GLU A 45 10.01 0.93 -8.19
C GLU A 45 9.88 -0.54 -8.62
N ALA A 46 9.77 -1.47 -7.69
CA ALA A 46 9.59 -2.89 -8.00
C ALA A 46 8.27 -3.13 -8.74
N LEU A 47 7.18 -2.44 -8.36
CA LEU A 47 5.90 -2.51 -9.08
C LEU A 47 5.99 -1.98 -10.51
N GLU A 48 6.71 -0.88 -10.72
CA GLU A 48 6.87 -0.28 -12.05
C GLU A 48 7.84 -1.07 -12.94
N LYS A 49 9.01 -1.45 -12.41
CA LYS A 49 10.03 -2.20 -13.18
C LYS A 49 9.58 -3.59 -13.60
N SER A 50 8.69 -4.20 -12.82
CA SER A 50 8.09 -5.48 -13.15
C SER A 50 6.87 -5.39 -14.07
N ASP A 51 6.52 -4.20 -14.56
CA ASP A 51 5.31 -3.96 -15.34
C ASP A 51 3.99 -4.42 -14.65
N CYS A 52 4.00 -4.58 -13.31
CA CYS A 52 2.77 -4.78 -12.55
C CYS A 52 1.94 -3.48 -12.48
N VAL A 53 2.61 -2.34 -12.55
CA VAL A 53 2.08 -0.98 -12.58
C VAL A 53 2.75 -0.22 -13.71
N GLY A 54 2.01 0.57 -14.47
CA GLY A 54 2.59 1.32 -15.58
C GLY A 54 1.59 1.67 -16.68
N PRO A 55 2.04 2.30 -17.77
CA PRO A 55 1.17 2.85 -18.83
C PRO A 55 0.38 1.79 -19.60
N TYR A 56 0.83 0.54 -19.58
CA TYR A 56 0.17 -0.59 -20.27
C TYR A 56 -0.71 -1.44 -19.33
N THR A 57 -0.87 -1.00 -18.09
CA THR A 57 -1.70 -1.64 -17.08
C THR A 57 -2.93 -0.79 -16.78
N THR A 58 -3.82 -1.29 -15.91
CA THR A 58 -4.94 -0.50 -15.41
C THR A 58 -4.56 0.40 -14.22
N TRP A 59 -3.29 0.41 -13.82
CA TRP A 59 -2.70 1.24 -12.78
C TRP A 59 -1.62 2.14 -13.37
N ASN A 60 -2.01 3.30 -13.93
CA ASN A 60 -1.08 4.22 -14.58
C ASN A 60 -0.64 5.32 -13.59
N PRO A 61 0.64 5.34 -13.14
CA PRO A 61 1.06 6.16 -12.01
C PRO A 61 1.08 7.65 -12.31
N ARG A 62 0.79 8.44 -11.28
CA ARG A 62 0.91 9.89 -11.22
C ARG A 62 1.39 10.29 -9.83
N TYR A 63 2.63 10.67 -9.72
CA TYR A 63 3.24 11.16 -8.48
C TYR A 63 3.14 12.67 -8.40
N ILE A 64 2.34 13.18 -7.49
CA ILE A 64 2.30 14.61 -7.20
C ILE A 64 3.37 14.88 -6.16
N VAL A 65 4.34 15.71 -6.48
CA VAL A 65 5.50 15.99 -5.61
C VAL A 65 5.59 17.49 -5.35
N LEU A 66 5.65 17.84 -4.09
CA LEU A 66 5.85 19.18 -3.59
C LEU A 66 7.30 19.34 -3.15
N THR A 67 7.96 20.39 -3.66
CA THR A 67 9.37 20.70 -3.32
C THR A 67 9.51 22.10 -2.76
N ASP A 68 10.52 22.28 -1.91
CA ASP A 68 11.02 23.58 -1.47
C ASP A 68 12.55 23.58 -1.68
N ASN A 69 13.07 24.48 -2.55
CA ASN A 69 14.49 24.56 -2.90
C ASN A 69 15.11 23.19 -3.25
N ASP A 70 14.49 22.45 -4.15
CA ASP A 70 14.89 21.11 -4.62
C ASP A 70 14.78 19.97 -3.57
N LYS A 71 14.41 20.25 -2.32
CA LYS A 71 14.06 19.24 -1.33
C LYS A 71 12.63 18.76 -1.57
N ILE A 72 12.41 17.45 -1.61
CA ILE A 72 11.05 16.90 -1.59
C ILE A 72 10.49 17.07 -0.17
N ILE A 73 9.39 17.79 -0.07
CA ILE A 73 8.73 18.09 1.21
C ILE A 73 7.34 17.47 1.34
N GLY A 74 6.81 16.94 0.23
CA GLY A 74 5.57 16.20 0.24
C GLY A 74 5.34 15.44 -1.04
N ALA A 75 4.57 14.35 -0.94
CA ALA A 75 4.16 13.57 -2.09
C ALA A 75 2.79 12.91 -1.91
N ILE A 76 2.07 12.73 -3.03
CA ILE A 76 0.90 11.88 -3.15
C ILE A 76 1.15 10.90 -4.30
N THR A 77 1.12 9.61 -3.98
CA THR A 77 1.16 8.55 -4.99
C THR A 77 -0.25 8.26 -5.46
N SER A 78 -0.53 8.51 -6.73
CA SER A 78 -1.84 8.32 -7.34
C SER A 78 -1.76 7.59 -8.66
N TYR A 79 -2.90 7.06 -9.13
CA TYR A 79 -2.97 6.26 -10.34
C TYR A 79 -4.22 6.59 -11.13
N ILE A 80 -4.08 6.72 -12.45
CA ILE A 80 -5.22 6.71 -13.36
C ILE A 80 -5.64 5.25 -13.51
N LYS A 81 -6.88 4.96 -13.11
CA LYS A 81 -7.45 3.63 -13.11
C LYS A 81 -8.49 3.48 -14.22
N LEU A 82 -8.35 2.40 -14.98
CA LEU A 82 -9.28 2.04 -16.06
C LEU A 82 -10.30 0.98 -15.66
N ASP A 83 -10.17 0.44 -14.46
CA ASP A 83 -11.06 -0.52 -13.79
C ASP A 83 -10.93 -0.41 -12.27
N SER A 84 -11.57 -1.30 -11.50
CA SER A 84 -11.47 -1.37 -10.04
C SER A 84 -10.76 -2.63 -9.52
N TYR A 85 -10.05 -3.35 -10.39
CA TYR A 85 -9.27 -4.51 -9.97
C TYR A 85 -8.02 -4.09 -9.18
N GLY A 86 -7.69 -4.88 -8.15
CA GLY A 86 -6.53 -4.66 -7.30
C GLY A 86 -6.68 -3.58 -6.24
N GLU A 87 -7.84 -2.92 -6.16
CA GLU A 87 -8.14 -1.91 -5.13
C GLU A 87 -8.66 -2.53 -3.83
N TYR A 88 -9.24 -3.72 -3.89
CA TYR A 88 -9.93 -4.41 -2.78
C TYR A 88 -11.07 -3.60 -2.15
N ILE A 89 -11.52 -2.54 -2.79
CA ILE A 89 -12.75 -1.80 -2.50
C ILE A 89 -13.61 -1.88 -3.75
N PHE A 90 -14.74 -2.61 -3.65
CA PHE A 90 -15.59 -2.89 -4.80
C PHE A 90 -16.60 -1.76 -4.99
N ASP A 91 -16.46 -1.01 -6.07
CA ASP A 91 -17.33 0.10 -6.46
C ASP A 91 -18.09 -0.16 -7.77
N TRP A 92 -18.23 -1.41 -8.16
CA TRP A 92 -18.85 -1.88 -9.39
C TRP A 92 -20.33 -1.43 -9.54
N GLU A 93 -21.02 -1.26 -8.41
CA GLU A 93 -22.38 -0.73 -8.44
C GLU A 93 -22.41 0.74 -8.84
N TRP A 94 -21.39 1.51 -8.43
CA TRP A 94 -21.22 2.90 -8.85
C TRP A 94 -20.90 2.98 -10.33
N ALA A 95 -20.00 2.12 -10.83
CA ALA A 95 -19.67 2.05 -12.24
C ALA A 95 -20.95 1.75 -13.09
N ARG A 96 -21.74 0.76 -12.67
CA ARG A 96 -23.02 0.44 -13.33
C ARG A 96 -24.02 1.60 -13.27
N ALA A 97 -24.10 2.31 -12.16
CA ALA A 97 -25.01 3.46 -12.03
C ALA A 97 -24.61 4.61 -12.98
N PHE A 98 -23.31 4.88 -13.12
CA PHE A 98 -22.79 5.84 -14.09
C PHE A 98 -23.13 5.44 -15.52
N GLU A 99 -22.84 4.20 -15.91
CA GLU A 99 -23.14 3.67 -17.24
C GLU A 99 -24.64 3.73 -17.54
N SER A 100 -25.50 3.37 -16.58
CA SER A 100 -26.96 3.45 -16.72
C SER A 100 -27.46 4.89 -16.91
N SER A 101 -26.68 5.87 -16.47
CA SER A 101 -26.97 7.30 -16.64
C SER A 101 -26.33 7.89 -17.90
N GLY A 102 -25.69 7.07 -18.74
CA GLY A 102 -25.00 7.51 -19.96
C GLY A 102 -23.65 8.20 -19.69
N LEU A 103 -23.09 8.01 -18.51
CA LEU A 103 -21.80 8.58 -18.09
C LEU A 103 -20.72 7.49 -17.99
N SER A 104 -19.47 7.85 -18.25
CA SER A 104 -18.33 6.96 -18.06
C SER A 104 -17.81 7.07 -16.63
N TYR A 105 -17.71 5.94 -15.90
CA TYR A 105 -17.11 5.88 -14.59
C TYR A 105 -15.57 5.88 -14.64
N TYR A 106 -15.01 5.25 -15.67
CA TYR A 106 -13.56 5.23 -15.91
C TYR A 106 -13.18 6.19 -17.05
N PRO A 107 -11.95 6.78 -17.02
CA PRO A 107 -10.95 6.63 -15.95
C PRO A 107 -11.37 7.35 -14.67
N LYS A 108 -10.81 6.88 -13.55
CA LYS A 108 -10.85 7.55 -12.23
C LYS A 108 -9.44 7.74 -11.70
N LEU A 109 -9.22 8.73 -10.83
CA LEU A 109 -7.94 8.95 -10.18
C LEU A 109 -7.98 8.37 -8.77
N VAL A 110 -7.05 7.47 -8.45
CA VAL A 110 -7.04 6.73 -7.18
C VAL A 110 -5.73 6.95 -6.43
N VAL A 111 -5.83 7.41 -5.21
CA VAL A 111 -4.72 7.48 -4.25
C VAL A 111 -4.79 6.23 -3.37
N ALA A 112 -3.91 5.28 -3.65
CA ALA A 112 -3.86 3.98 -3.00
C ALA A 112 -2.48 3.35 -3.18
N ILE A 113 -2.24 2.25 -2.49
CA ILE A 113 -1.10 1.36 -2.77
C ILE A 113 -1.63 0.23 -3.64
N PRO A 114 -1.07 0.00 -4.83
CA PRO A 114 -1.54 -1.05 -5.72
C PRO A 114 -1.49 -2.43 -5.05
N PHE A 115 -2.55 -3.20 -5.22
CA PHE A 115 -2.69 -4.58 -4.74
C PHE A 115 -2.54 -4.78 -3.23
N THR A 116 -2.60 -3.68 -2.44
CA THR A 116 -2.28 -3.69 -1.01
C THR A 116 -3.39 -3.01 -0.20
N PRO A 117 -4.32 -3.76 0.40
CA PRO A 117 -5.43 -3.21 1.18
C PRO A 117 -5.00 -2.86 2.62
N ALA A 118 -3.89 -2.15 2.78
CA ALA A 118 -3.36 -1.74 4.07
C ALA A 118 -3.72 -0.29 4.38
N THR A 119 -4.25 -0.04 5.58
CA THR A 119 -4.45 1.31 6.11
C THR A 119 -3.11 1.94 6.44
N GLY A 120 -2.92 3.19 6.00
CA GLY A 120 -1.70 3.96 6.24
C GLY A 120 -1.77 5.34 5.61
N THR A 121 -0.72 6.11 5.81
CA THR A 121 -0.57 7.46 5.26
C THR A 121 -0.61 7.44 3.72
N ARG A 122 -1.32 8.38 3.13
CA ARG A 122 -1.44 8.57 1.67
C ARG A 122 -0.94 9.92 1.22
N ILE A 123 -0.88 10.89 2.12
CA ILE A 123 -0.38 12.24 1.89
C ILE A 123 0.91 12.38 2.69
N LEU A 124 2.04 12.18 2.02
CA LEU A 124 3.34 12.31 2.66
C LEU A 124 3.70 13.79 2.81
N VAL A 125 4.15 14.18 3.99
CA VAL A 125 4.64 15.54 4.27
C VAL A 125 5.82 15.42 5.24
N HIS A 126 6.93 16.06 4.89
CA HIS A 126 8.11 16.12 5.74
C HIS A 126 7.80 16.79 7.09
N SER A 127 8.33 16.26 8.17
CA SER A 127 8.02 16.67 9.55
C SER A 127 8.28 18.15 9.87
N ASP A 128 9.20 18.79 9.16
CA ASP A 128 9.55 20.20 9.35
C ASP A 128 8.51 21.17 8.74
N TYR A 129 7.53 20.65 7.98
CA TYR A 129 6.56 21.48 7.27
C TYR A 129 5.13 21.27 7.79
N SER A 130 4.29 22.29 7.58
CA SER A 130 2.88 22.21 7.95
C SER A 130 2.14 21.20 7.08
N PHE A 131 1.65 20.10 7.70
CA PHE A 131 0.81 19.12 7.01
C PHE A 131 -0.37 19.79 6.33
N GLN A 132 -1.06 20.72 7.03
CA GLN A 132 -2.25 21.38 6.51
C GLN A 132 -1.98 22.13 5.20
N GLU A 133 -0.88 22.89 5.12
CA GLU A 133 -0.54 23.73 3.96
C GLU A 133 -0.05 22.88 2.80
N CYS A 134 0.85 21.93 3.05
CA CYS A 134 1.38 21.02 2.04
C CYS A 134 0.29 20.11 1.47
N ALA A 135 -0.49 19.46 2.33
CA ALA A 135 -1.57 18.59 1.91
C ALA A 135 -2.64 19.34 1.11
N GLN A 136 -3.02 20.56 1.54
CA GLN A 136 -3.96 21.39 0.79
C GLN A 136 -3.45 21.71 -0.61
N THR A 137 -2.17 22.06 -0.75
CA THR A 137 -1.54 22.36 -2.03
C THR A 137 -1.55 21.15 -2.95
N MET A 138 -1.17 20.00 -2.44
CA MET A 138 -1.11 18.74 -3.21
C MET A 138 -2.51 18.23 -3.59
N VAL A 139 -3.49 18.30 -2.68
CA VAL A 139 -4.87 17.87 -2.96
C VAL A 139 -5.52 18.77 -4.02
N LYS A 140 -5.28 20.08 -3.99
CA LYS A 140 -5.73 20.99 -5.06
C LYS A 140 -5.14 20.58 -6.42
N ARG A 141 -3.83 20.26 -6.46
CA ARG A 141 -3.18 19.80 -7.71
C ARG A 141 -3.74 18.44 -8.16
N LEU A 142 -4.03 17.54 -7.24
CA LEU A 142 -4.65 16.25 -7.54
C LEU A 142 -6.03 16.40 -8.21
N ILE A 143 -6.85 17.31 -7.69
CA ILE A 143 -8.17 17.62 -8.28
C ILE A 143 -8.00 18.24 -9.67
N GLN A 144 -7.07 19.17 -9.87
CA GLN A 144 -6.77 19.72 -11.18
C GLN A 144 -6.32 18.65 -12.16
N LEU A 145 -5.42 17.75 -11.73
CA LEU A 145 -4.96 16.63 -12.54
C LEU A 145 -6.11 15.71 -12.96
N SER A 146 -7.06 15.45 -12.06
CA SER A 146 -8.22 14.60 -12.42
C SER A 146 -9.05 15.21 -13.55
N VAL A 147 -9.17 16.54 -13.62
CA VAL A 147 -9.84 17.23 -14.73
C VAL A 147 -9.01 17.18 -16.01
N GLU A 148 -7.70 17.43 -15.93
CA GLU A 148 -6.76 17.36 -17.06
C GLU A 148 -6.78 15.97 -17.72
N GLU A 149 -6.78 14.91 -16.90
CA GLU A 149 -6.81 13.49 -17.32
C GLU A 149 -8.22 12.96 -17.59
N LYS A 150 -9.25 13.83 -17.53
CA LYS A 150 -10.66 13.50 -17.76
C LYS A 150 -11.18 12.36 -16.88
N CYS A 151 -10.68 12.27 -15.65
CA CYS A 151 -11.15 11.31 -14.67
C CYS A 151 -12.56 11.68 -14.16
N SER A 152 -13.42 10.70 -13.97
CA SER A 152 -14.77 10.88 -13.44
C SER A 152 -14.81 11.29 -11.98
N SER A 153 -13.78 10.93 -11.23
CA SER A 153 -13.73 11.07 -9.77
C SER A 153 -12.31 10.92 -9.22
N VAL A 154 -12.13 11.34 -7.96
CA VAL A 154 -10.91 11.15 -7.19
C VAL A 154 -11.22 10.32 -5.96
N HIS A 155 -10.48 9.24 -5.74
CA HIS A 155 -10.65 8.33 -4.62
C HIS A 155 -9.39 8.25 -3.77
N PHE A 156 -9.55 8.27 -2.45
CA PHE A 156 -8.51 7.95 -1.50
C PHE A 156 -8.91 6.67 -0.76
N LEU A 157 -8.04 5.66 -0.78
CA LEU A 157 -8.33 4.35 -0.21
C LEU A 157 -7.46 4.04 1.01
N TYR A 158 -8.06 3.41 2.03
CA TYR A 158 -7.36 2.94 3.25
C TYR A 158 -6.60 4.03 3.99
N LEU A 159 -7.24 5.17 4.17
CA LEU A 159 -6.71 6.34 4.85
C LEU A 159 -6.50 6.12 6.35
N THR A 160 -5.57 6.87 6.92
CA THR A 160 -5.55 7.13 8.36
C THR A 160 -6.75 8.00 8.77
N GLU A 161 -7.13 7.95 10.05
CA GLU A 161 -8.24 8.75 10.58
C GLU A 161 -8.01 10.26 10.40
N ASN A 162 -6.77 10.72 10.61
CA ASN A 162 -6.40 12.12 10.45
C ASN A 162 -6.57 12.62 9.01
N GLU A 163 -6.13 11.82 8.03
CA GLU A 163 -6.30 12.15 6.62
C GLU A 163 -7.78 12.12 6.19
N HIS A 164 -8.54 11.18 6.71
CA HIS A 164 -9.97 11.09 6.47
C HIS A 164 -10.68 12.37 6.95
N ILE A 165 -10.44 12.81 8.19
CA ILE A 165 -11.00 14.04 8.76
C ILE A 165 -10.54 15.28 7.96
N PHE A 166 -9.28 15.29 7.51
CA PHE A 166 -8.76 16.37 6.67
C PHE A 166 -9.51 16.45 5.34
N LEU A 167 -9.68 15.33 4.63
CA LEU A 167 -10.32 15.28 3.32
C LEU A 167 -11.83 15.60 3.38
N GLU A 168 -12.53 15.19 4.42
CA GLU A 168 -13.94 15.58 4.63
C GLU A 168 -14.10 17.11 4.67
N LYS A 169 -13.18 17.83 5.29
CA LYS A 169 -13.19 19.31 5.31
C LYS A 169 -12.98 19.95 3.92
N TYR A 170 -12.41 19.20 2.99
CA TYR A 170 -12.24 19.61 1.59
C TYR A 170 -13.36 19.11 0.67
N GLY A 171 -14.46 18.60 1.23
CA GLY A 171 -15.64 18.20 0.48
C GLY A 171 -15.59 16.79 -0.10
N PHE A 172 -14.61 15.97 0.27
CA PHE A 172 -14.62 14.55 -0.09
C PHE A 172 -15.70 13.81 0.68
N LEU A 173 -16.40 12.92 -0.02
CA LEU A 173 -17.45 12.11 0.58
C LEU A 173 -16.86 10.89 1.29
N SER A 174 -17.26 10.68 2.54
CA SER A 174 -16.82 9.53 3.34
C SER A 174 -17.52 8.26 2.89
N ARG A 175 -16.74 7.22 2.60
CA ARG A 175 -17.22 5.85 2.41
C ARG A 175 -16.53 4.94 3.41
N LYS A 176 -17.30 4.21 4.20
CA LYS A 176 -16.78 3.29 5.22
C LYS A 176 -16.93 1.84 4.76
N THR A 177 -15.91 1.05 5.04
CA THR A 177 -15.91 -0.41 4.92
C THR A 177 -15.39 -1.04 6.19
N HIS A 178 -15.49 -2.36 6.30
CA HIS A 178 -15.00 -3.08 7.47
C HIS A 178 -13.69 -3.76 7.17
N GLN A 179 -12.70 -3.56 8.04
CA GLN A 179 -11.43 -4.28 8.05
C GLN A 179 -11.18 -4.83 9.44
N TYR A 180 -10.81 -6.12 9.53
CA TYR A 180 -10.52 -6.76 10.80
C TYR A 180 -9.04 -6.62 11.12
N HIS A 181 -8.71 -6.01 12.26
CA HIS A 181 -7.35 -5.83 12.73
C HIS A 181 -7.15 -6.63 14.03
N TRP A 182 -6.10 -7.42 14.06
CA TRP A 182 -5.60 -7.98 15.31
C TRP A 182 -4.74 -6.91 16.01
N LYS A 183 -5.02 -6.69 17.31
CA LYS A 183 -4.25 -5.75 18.14
C LYS A 183 -3.49 -6.53 19.19
N ASN A 184 -2.17 -6.37 19.23
CA ASN A 184 -1.36 -6.88 20.31
C ASN A 184 -1.72 -6.16 21.62
N ARG A 185 -2.09 -6.95 22.65
CA ARG A 185 -2.40 -6.46 24.00
C ARG A 185 -1.23 -6.70 24.97
N ASN A 186 -0.01 -6.65 24.46
CA ASN A 186 1.23 -6.93 25.19
C ASN A 186 1.32 -8.38 25.68
N TYR A 187 0.89 -9.32 24.83
CA TYR A 187 1.06 -10.74 25.12
C TYR A 187 2.54 -11.10 25.15
N ASN A 188 2.97 -11.80 26.24
CA ASN A 188 4.35 -12.32 26.37
C ASN A 188 4.55 -13.66 25.65
N SER A 189 3.45 -14.34 25.32
CA SER A 189 3.48 -15.63 24.67
C SER A 189 2.18 -15.88 23.87
N PHE A 190 2.23 -16.88 23.00
CA PHE A 190 1.02 -17.34 22.30
C PHE A 190 -0.02 -17.92 23.27
N ASP A 191 0.40 -18.52 24.37
CA ASP A 191 -0.52 -19.00 25.40
C ASP A 191 -1.25 -17.86 26.13
N ASP A 192 -0.58 -16.71 26.35
CA ASP A 192 -1.24 -15.51 26.89
C ASP A 192 -2.32 -15.02 25.92
N PHE A 193 -1.99 -14.94 24.62
CA PHE A 193 -2.99 -14.61 23.59
C PHE A 193 -4.18 -15.57 23.61
N LEU A 194 -3.93 -16.87 23.74
CA LEU A 194 -5.01 -17.84 23.85
C LEU A 194 -5.87 -17.66 25.12
N CYS A 195 -5.32 -17.05 26.19
CA CYS A 195 -6.09 -16.81 27.41
C CYS A 195 -7.25 -15.84 27.20
N ASP A 196 -7.19 -14.95 26.26
CA ASP A 196 -8.28 -14.03 25.89
C ASP A 196 -9.40 -14.70 25.11
N MET A 197 -9.23 -15.97 24.71
CA MET A 197 -10.21 -16.68 23.90
C MET A 197 -11.15 -17.54 24.76
N ARG A 198 -12.37 -17.76 24.24
CA ARG A 198 -13.29 -18.75 24.82
C ARG A 198 -12.65 -20.13 24.85
N SER A 199 -12.94 -20.90 25.90
CA SER A 199 -12.32 -22.23 26.16
C SER A 199 -12.40 -23.19 24.97
N GLY A 200 -13.53 -23.25 24.28
CA GLY A 200 -13.69 -24.09 23.08
C GLY A 200 -12.74 -23.71 21.94
N ARG A 201 -12.59 -22.38 21.67
CA ARG A 201 -11.68 -21.89 20.61
C ARG A 201 -10.22 -22.13 20.98
N LYS A 202 -9.85 -21.87 22.24
CA LYS A 202 -8.52 -22.20 22.78
C LYS A 202 -8.15 -23.65 22.56
N LYS A 203 -9.07 -24.59 22.94
CA LYS A 203 -8.85 -26.03 22.77
C LYS A 203 -8.69 -26.41 21.29
N GLN A 204 -9.52 -25.83 20.42
CA GLN A 204 -9.44 -26.05 18.97
C GLN A 204 -8.09 -25.63 18.41
N ILE A 205 -7.63 -24.41 18.69
CA ILE A 205 -6.36 -23.87 18.19
C ILE A 205 -5.17 -24.75 18.69
N ARG A 206 -5.18 -25.13 19.97
CA ARG A 206 -4.14 -26.03 20.48
C ARG A 206 -4.11 -27.38 19.77
N LYS A 207 -5.30 -27.94 19.47
CA LYS A 207 -5.40 -29.18 18.70
C LYS A 207 -4.87 -29.03 17.28
N GLU A 208 -5.24 -27.93 16.59
CA GLU A 208 -4.79 -27.61 15.24
C GLU A 208 -3.25 -27.48 15.20
N ARG A 209 -2.65 -26.73 16.13
CA ARG A 209 -1.18 -26.59 16.23
C ARG A 209 -0.49 -27.91 16.51
N LYS A 210 -1.06 -28.74 17.37
CA LYS A 210 -0.49 -30.07 17.69
C LYS A 210 -0.52 -31.00 16.47
N SER A 211 -1.60 -30.98 15.69
CA SER A 211 -1.73 -31.83 14.51
C SER A 211 -0.67 -31.52 13.43
N LEU A 212 -0.18 -30.28 13.32
CA LEU A 212 0.91 -29.94 12.41
C LEU A 212 2.20 -30.67 12.75
N VAL A 213 2.52 -30.76 14.04
CA VAL A 213 3.69 -31.51 14.53
C VAL A 213 3.52 -33.01 14.31
N GLU A 214 2.30 -33.52 14.53
CA GLU A 214 2.00 -34.97 14.37
C GLU A 214 2.13 -35.43 12.90
N VAL A 215 1.88 -34.54 11.93
CA VAL A 215 2.08 -34.84 10.50
C VAL A 215 3.48 -34.49 10.00
N GLY A 216 4.40 -34.10 10.89
CA GLY A 216 5.81 -33.88 10.56
C GLY A 216 6.08 -32.51 9.88
N LEU A 217 5.17 -31.55 9.99
CA LEU A 217 5.40 -30.20 9.46
C LEU A 217 6.24 -29.36 10.41
N HIS A 218 7.25 -28.70 9.86
CA HIS A 218 8.11 -27.74 10.55
C HIS A 218 7.80 -26.33 10.07
N ILE A 219 7.40 -25.45 11.01
CA ILE A 219 7.14 -24.03 10.72
C ILE A 219 8.38 -23.23 11.07
N GLN A 220 8.85 -22.44 10.12
CA GLN A 220 10.04 -21.58 10.27
C GLN A 220 9.71 -20.16 9.85
N THR A 221 10.34 -19.19 10.53
CA THR A 221 10.25 -17.77 10.17
C THR A 221 11.61 -17.33 9.64
N PHE A 222 11.60 -16.61 8.55
CA PHE A 222 12.80 -16.08 7.88
C PHE A 222 12.65 -14.57 7.74
N GLU A 223 13.69 -13.84 8.09
CA GLU A 223 13.75 -12.38 8.02
C GLU A 223 15.06 -11.93 7.38
N LYS A 224 15.01 -10.82 6.68
CA LYS A 224 16.19 -10.13 6.13
C LYS A 224 17.15 -11.09 5.39
N ASP A 225 18.38 -11.23 5.89
CA ASP A 225 19.43 -12.05 5.27
C ASP A 225 19.22 -13.57 5.40
N GLU A 226 18.29 -14.02 6.23
CA GLU A 226 17.87 -15.40 6.31
C GLU A 226 17.02 -15.81 5.09
N ILE A 227 16.38 -14.84 4.43
CA ILE A 227 15.61 -15.06 3.21
C ILE A 227 16.59 -15.34 2.06
N LYS A 228 16.43 -16.48 1.41
CA LYS A 228 17.22 -16.95 0.28
C LYS A 228 16.36 -17.03 -0.98
N GLU A 229 17.03 -17.20 -2.11
CA GLU A 229 16.37 -17.35 -3.42
C GLU A 229 15.38 -18.52 -3.44
N GLU A 230 15.74 -19.66 -2.83
CA GLU A 230 14.85 -20.83 -2.71
C GLU A 230 13.51 -20.52 -1.99
N HIS A 231 13.54 -19.58 -1.02
CA HIS A 231 12.31 -19.13 -0.35
C HIS A 231 11.45 -18.28 -1.28
N MET A 232 12.07 -17.45 -2.12
CA MET A 232 11.36 -16.65 -3.14
C MET A 232 10.73 -17.55 -4.20
N ASP A 233 11.41 -18.61 -4.61
CA ASP A 233 10.89 -19.60 -5.55
C ASP A 233 9.62 -20.27 -4.99
N ALA A 234 9.69 -20.73 -3.74
CA ALA A 234 8.54 -21.34 -3.08
C ALA A 234 7.36 -20.36 -2.91
N ILE A 235 7.62 -19.13 -2.46
CA ILE A 235 6.59 -18.10 -2.32
C ILE A 235 5.93 -17.77 -3.66
N TRP A 236 6.73 -17.66 -4.73
CA TRP A 236 6.19 -17.47 -6.07
C TRP A 236 5.31 -18.63 -6.52
N GLU A 237 5.71 -19.87 -6.27
CA GLU A 237 4.93 -21.05 -6.57
C GLU A 237 3.58 -21.04 -5.82
N PHE A 238 3.58 -20.74 -4.51
CA PHE A 238 2.37 -20.66 -3.70
C PHE A 238 1.45 -19.52 -4.14
N TYR A 239 2.02 -18.38 -4.48
CA TYR A 239 1.28 -17.23 -5.00
C TYR A 239 0.59 -17.61 -6.32
N SER A 240 1.34 -18.18 -7.25
CA SER A 240 0.85 -18.57 -8.58
C SER A 240 -0.23 -19.64 -8.49
N ASP A 241 -0.03 -20.67 -7.65
CA ASP A 241 -1.03 -21.72 -7.41
C ASP A 241 -2.32 -21.15 -6.80
N THR A 242 -2.21 -20.25 -5.83
CA THR A 242 -3.36 -19.60 -5.21
C THR A 242 -4.19 -18.83 -6.24
N HIS A 243 -3.54 -18.12 -7.17
CA HIS A 243 -4.23 -17.37 -8.22
C HIS A 243 -4.81 -18.28 -9.31
N SER A 244 -4.11 -19.35 -9.68
CA SER A 244 -4.60 -20.31 -10.68
C SER A 244 -5.89 -21.03 -10.26
N ARG A 245 -6.10 -21.22 -8.95
CA ARG A 245 -7.30 -21.84 -8.35
C ARG A 245 -8.45 -20.85 -8.16
N LYS A 246 -8.20 -19.53 -8.21
CA LYS A 246 -9.23 -18.50 -8.02
C LYS A 246 -9.62 -17.89 -9.37
N TRP A 247 -10.82 -17.34 -9.39
CA TRP A 247 -11.33 -16.61 -10.57
C TRP A 247 -10.63 -15.25 -10.66
N GLY A 248 -9.57 -15.16 -11.44
CA GLY A 248 -8.81 -13.94 -11.67
C GLY A 248 -7.39 -14.21 -12.17
N SER A 249 -6.75 -13.16 -12.68
CA SER A 249 -5.32 -13.17 -12.98
C SER A 249 -4.50 -12.72 -11.79
N ALA A 250 -3.27 -13.20 -11.70
CA ALA A 250 -2.30 -12.71 -10.73
C ALA A 250 -2.02 -11.21 -10.98
N TYR A 251 -1.98 -10.42 -9.91
CA TYR A 251 -1.65 -8.99 -10.00
C TYR A 251 -0.13 -8.74 -10.09
N LEU A 252 0.65 -9.62 -9.49
CA LEU A 252 2.10 -9.55 -9.43
C LEU A 252 2.70 -10.67 -10.27
N ASN A 253 3.86 -10.43 -10.86
CA ASN A 253 4.59 -11.40 -11.67
C ASN A 253 5.91 -11.82 -10.98
N ARG A 254 6.63 -12.77 -11.56
CA ARG A 254 7.88 -13.28 -11.00
C ARG A 254 8.93 -12.19 -10.81
N GLU A 255 9.04 -11.28 -11.75
CA GLU A 255 10.02 -10.19 -11.72
C GLU A 255 9.81 -9.28 -10.51
N PHE A 256 8.56 -9.02 -10.12
CA PHE A 256 8.27 -8.29 -8.88
C PHE A 256 8.88 -8.98 -7.66
N PHE A 257 8.72 -10.30 -7.53
CA PHE A 257 9.29 -11.06 -6.40
C PHE A 257 10.82 -11.03 -6.42
N ASP A 258 11.45 -11.13 -7.59
CA ASP A 258 12.90 -11.04 -7.73
C ASP A 258 13.43 -9.65 -7.33
N LEU A 259 12.75 -8.57 -7.73
CA LEU A 259 13.08 -7.21 -7.33
C LEU A 259 12.89 -6.97 -5.82
N MET A 260 11.85 -7.53 -5.23
CA MET A 260 11.63 -7.50 -3.79
C MET A 260 12.77 -8.21 -3.03
N TYR A 261 13.23 -9.35 -3.51
CA TYR A 261 14.37 -10.05 -2.94
C TYR A 261 15.67 -9.21 -3.03
N GLN A 262 15.92 -8.60 -4.18
CA GLN A 262 17.14 -7.84 -4.42
C GLN A 262 17.19 -6.52 -3.61
N ASN A 263 16.09 -5.77 -3.58
CA ASN A 263 16.09 -4.39 -3.12
C ASN A 263 15.29 -4.14 -1.84
N PHE A 264 14.40 -5.07 -1.45
CA PHE A 264 13.46 -4.86 -0.36
C PHE A 264 13.46 -5.96 0.70
N ARG A 265 14.40 -6.90 0.62
CA ARG A 265 14.50 -8.08 1.50
C ARG A 265 14.50 -7.73 2.98
N HIS A 266 15.06 -6.58 3.34
CA HIS A 266 15.14 -6.10 4.73
C HIS A 266 13.76 -5.81 5.37
N ARG A 267 12.70 -5.70 4.56
CA ARG A 267 11.31 -5.50 5.00
C ARG A 267 10.47 -6.80 4.95
N LEU A 268 11.01 -7.86 4.41
CA LEU A 268 10.27 -9.10 4.24
C LEU A 268 10.37 -9.98 5.48
N VAL A 269 9.26 -10.63 5.81
CA VAL A 269 9.14 -11.69 6.82
C VAL A 269 8.35 -12.83 6.21
N PHE A 270 8.94 -14.01 6.16
CA PHE A 270 8.28 -15.23 5.67
C PHE A 270 8.04 -16.19 6.82
N VAL A 271 6.83 -16.69 6.91
CA VAL A 271 6.48 -17.83 7.79
C VAL A 271 6.13 -18.98 6.88
N MET A 272 6.98 -20.00 6.86
CA MET A 272 6.92 -21.07 5.88
C MET A 272 6.83 -22.44 6.56
N ALA A 273 6.14 -23.36 5.92
CA ALA A 273 6.00 -24.75 6.36
C ALA A 273 6.82 -25.69 5.47
N ASN A 274 7.55 -26.62 6.10
CA ASN A 274 8.38 -27.64 5.45
C ASN A 274 8.01 -29.03 5.96
N ASP A 275 7.95 -30.04 5.06
CA ASP A 275 7.66 -31.44 5.38
C ASP A 275 8.92 -32.30 5.62
N GLY A 276 10.09 -31.66 5.67
CA GLY A 276 11.40 -32.31 5.79
C GLY A 276 12.13 -32.40 4.44
N ASN A 277 11.43 -32.30 3.31
CA ASN A 277 12.01 -32.33 1.97
C ASN A 277 11.69 -31.11 1.15
N ASN A 278 10.46 -30.58 1.26
CA ASN A 278 9.95 -29.51 0.42
C ASN A 278 9.23 -28.44 1.24
N TRP A 279 9.19 -27.23 0.70
CA TRP A 279 8.28 -26.20 1.17
C TRP A 279 6.86 -26.55 0.73
N VAL A 280 5.92 -26.51 1.65
CA VAL A 280 4.51 -26.93 1.40
C VAL A 280 3.50 -25.83 1.74
N GLY A 281 3.93 -24.71 2.27
CA GLY A 281 3.09 -23.54 2.59
C GLY A 281 3.87 -22.40 3.21
#